data_4f2ce86281444eb5d3727340dd157987
#
_entry.id   4f2ce86281444eb5d3727340dd157987
#
_cell.length_a   1.000
_cell.length_b   1.000
_cell.length_c   1.000
_cell.angle_alpha   90.00
_cell.angle_beta   90.00
_cell.angle_gamma   90.00
#
_symmetry.space_group_name_H-M   'P 1'
#
loop_
_entity.id
_entity.type
_entity.pdbx_description
1 polymer ?
#
loop_
_entity_poly.entity_id
_entity_poly.type
_entity_poly.pdbx_seq_one_letter_code
_entity_poly.pdbx_strand_id
1 'polypeptide(L)'
;RSWTTADIPVWKIDAETGEVVWQVDYTCYSADGLSGGAQSSMALGTGELDGLVYLSMARYPTGEGGTLLALDKETGEEVWTMNTQVYSWSTPTLVYDQSGKGYVVYCTLGQYMYLLDGLTGEQYDALNCSGKFEATPAVYNNWIVVGHRNGAIWGVELT
;
A
#
# COMPACT_ATOMS: atom_id res chain seq x y z
N ARG A 1 -25.48 6.42 -1.96
CA ARG A 1 -24.62 6.36 -3.15
C ARG A 1 -24.83 5.00 -3.81
N SER A 2 -25.03 4.95 -5.13
CA SER A 2 -25.09 3.70 -5.87
C SER A 2 -23.67 3.31 -6.30
N TRP A 3 -23.20 2.16 -5.84
CA TRP A 3 -21.90 1.61 -6.21
C TRP A 3 -22.04 0.66 -7.41
N THR A 4 -21.11 0.72 -8.33
CA THR A 4 -20.86 -0.28 -9.37
C THR A 4 -19.54 -0.97 -9.08
N THR A 5 -19.31 -2.13 -9.68
CA THR A 5 -18.05 -2.88 -9.53
C THR A 5 -17.40 -3.08 -10.90
N ALA A 6 -16.07 -3.15 -10.90
CA ALA A 6 -15.27 -3.50 -12.05
C ALA A 6 -14.06 -4.31 -11.59
N ASP A 7 -13.67 -5.28 -12.40
CA ASP A 7 -12.46 -6.03 -12.17
C ASP A 7 -11.25 -5.20 -12.60
N ILE A 8 -10.31 -5.07 -11.70
CA ILE A 8 -9.07 -4.34 -11.87
C ILE A 8 -7.93 -5.36 -11.96
N PRO A 9 -7.40 -5.61 -13.14
CA PRO A 9 -6.32 -6.56 -13.31
C PRO A 9 -4.98 -5.97 -12.85
N VAL A 10 -4.20 -6.82 -12.19
CA VAL A 10 -2.80 -6.58 -11.82
C VAL A 10 -1.96 -7.61 -12.56
N TRP A 11 -0.93 -7.15 -13.27
CA TRP A 11 -0.07 -8.00 -14.07
C TRP A 11 1.38 -7.92 -13.64
N LYS A 12 2.08 -9.05 -13.72
CA LYS A 12 3.53 -9.09 -13.91
C LYS A 12 3.79 -9.31 -15.39
N ILE A 13 4.57 -8.42 -15.98
CA ILE A 13 4.93 -8.46 -17.40
C ILE A 13 6.45 -8.62 -17.48
N ASP A 14 6.90 -9.54 -18.31
CA ASP A 14 8.32 -9.67 -18.66
C ASP A 14 8.75 -8.44 -19.46
N ALA A 15 9.77 -7.73 -18.98
CA ALA A 15 10.21 -6.47 -19.57
C ALA A 15 10.96 -6.63 -20.89
N GLU A 16 11.49 -7.82 -21.19
CA GLU A 16 12.23 -8.10 -22.42
C GLU A 16 11.29 -8.56 -23.53
N THR A 17 10.32 -9.42 -23.20
CA THR A 17 9.42 -10.04 -24.16
C THR A 17 8.07 -9.33 -24.28
N GLY A 18 7.64 -8.62 -23.23
CA GLY A 18 6.31 -8.03 -23.12
C GLY A 18 5.22 -9.06 -22.79
N GLU A 19 5.57 -10.31 -22.51
CA GLU A 19 4.61 -11.36 -22.18
C GLU A 19 4.11 -11.22 -20.73
N VAL A 20 2.82 -11.55 -20.52
CA VAL A 20 2.23 -11.61 -19.18
C VAL A 20 2.72 -12.86 -18.49
N VAL A 21 3.43 -12.69 -17.37
CA VAL A 21 3.91 -13.79 -16.52
C VAL A 21 2.79 -14.32 -15.63
N TRP A 22 2.06 -13.40 -14.97
CA TRP A 22 0.83 -13.71 -14.24
C TRP A 22 -0.13 -12.52 -14.23
N GLN A 23 -1.40 -12.81 -13.98
CA GLN A 23 -2.47 -11.84 -13.78
C GLN A 23 -3.33 -12.25 -12.58
N VAL A 24 -3.70 -11.29 -11.76
CA VAL A 24 -4.72 -11.43 -10.71
C VAL A 24 -5.72 -10.29 -10.82
N ASP A 25 -7.00 -10.56 -10.58
CA ASP A 25 -8.09 -9.61 -10.74
C ASP A 25 -8.72 -9.27 -9.37
N TYR A 26 -8.95 -7.96 -9.13
CA TYR A 26 -9.59 -7.45 -7.93
C TYR A 26 -10.88 -6.71 -8.28
N THR A 27 -12.02 -7.17 -7.76
CA THR A 27 -13.31 -6.51 -7.99
C THR A 27 -13.43 -5.27 -7.10
N CYS A 28 -13.13 -4.10 -7.66
CA CYS A 28 -13.17 -2.83 -6.96
C CYS A 28 -14.50 -2.09 -7.18
N TYR A 29 -14.87 -1.26 -6.21
CA TYR A 29 -16.09 -0.45 -6.27
C TYR A 29 -15.81 0.91 -6.93
N SER A 30 -16.81 1.43 -7.64
CA SER A 30 -16.81 2.74 -8.27
C SER A 30 -18.19 3.39 -8.15
N ALA A 31 -18.24 4.71 -8.14
CA ALA A 31 -19.47 5.51 -8.20
C ALA A 31 -19.18 6.81 -8.97
N ASP A 32 -20.19 7.63 -9.23
CA ASP A 32 -20.01 8.90 -9.95
C ASP A 32 -18.90 9.76 -9.33
N GLY A 33 -17.87 10.04 -10.11
CA GLY A 33 -16.72 10.82 -9.71
C GLY A 33 -15.76 10.10 -8.75
N LEU A 34 -15.92 8.79 -8.53
CA LEU A 34 -15.09 7.97 -7.65
C LEU A 34 -14.70 6.67 -8.35
N SER A 35 -13.42 6.39 -8.45
CA SER A 35 -12.89 5.15 -9.01
C SER A 35 -12.17 4.34 -7.95
N GLY A 36 -12.32 3.02 -8.01
CA GLY A 36 -11.52 2.06 -7.25
C GLY A 36 -10.30 1.61 -8.03
N GLY A 37 -9.48 0.77 -7.41
CA GLY A 37 -8.30 0.17 -8.00
C GLY A 37 -6.98 0.71 -7.46
N ALA A 38 -5.88 0.34 -8.09
CA ALA A 38 -4.55 0.81 -7.74
C ALA A 38 -4.37 2.26 -8.22
N GLN A 39 -4.16 3.17 -7.29
CA GLN A 39 -3.97 4.61 -7.56
C GLN A 39 -2.60 5.12 -7.10
N SER A 40 -1.73 4.22 -6.66
CA SER A 40 -0.35 4.47 -6.27
C SER A 40 0.59 3.51 -6.98
N SER A 41 1.88 3.78 -6.94
CA SER A 41 2.89 2.82 -7.37
C SER A 41 2.92 1.60 -6.44
N MET A 42 3.37 0.48 -6.95
CA MET A 42 3.70 -0.69 -6.15
C MET A 42 5.09 -0.51 -5.53
N ALA A 43 5.31 -1.11 -4.37
CA ALA A 43 6.64 -1.22 -3.77
C ALA A 43 7.17 -2.64 -3.95
N LEU A 44 8.36 -2.75 -4.55
CA LEU A 44 9.05 -4.04 -4.70
C LEU A 44 9.91 -4.30 -3.46
N GLY A 45 9.72 -5.45 -2.84
CA GLY A 45 10.55 -5.92 -1.76
C GLY A 45 12.00 -6.12 -2.19
N THR A 46 12.89 -5.93 -1.23
CA THR A 46 14.33 -6.21 -1.35
C THR A 46 14.83 -6.86 -0.06
N GLY A 47 16.03 -7.42 -0.04
CA GLY A 47 16.58 -8.06 1.16
C GLY A 47 15.65 -9.15 1.72
N GLU A 48 15.25 -9.04 2.98
CA GLU A 48 14.31 -9.99 3.59
C GLU A 48 12.98 -10.08 2.87
N LEU A 49 12.54 -8.99 2.24
CA LEU A 49 11.25 -8.86 1.55
C LEU A 49 11.32 -9.12 0.04
N ASP A 50 12.45 -9.60 -0.49
CA ASP A 50 12.69 -9.70 -1.95
C ASP A 50 11.64 -10.55 -2.71
N GLY A 51 10.99 -11.50 -2.02
CA GLY A 51 9.92 -12.32 -2.60
C GLY A 51 8.57 -11.62 -2.76
N LEU A 52 8.42 -10.38 -2.28
CA LEU A 52 7.11 -9.71 -2.14
C LEU A 52 7.01 -8.45 -3.00
N VAL A 53 5.77 -8.14 -3.41
CA VAL A 53 5.36 -6.85 -3.95
C VAL A 53 4.16 -6.32 -3.17
N TYR A 54 4.17 -5.03 -2.84
CA TYR A 54 3.14 -4.39 -2.04
C TYR A 54 2.32 -3.43 -2.88
N LEU A 55 1.00 -3.55 -2.76
CA LEU A 55 0.03 -2.84 -3.58
C LEU A 55 -1.08 -2.27 -2.70
N SER A 56 -1.38 -0.97 -2.86
CA SER A 56 -2.56 -0.35 -2.25
C SER A 56 -3.73 -0.36 -3.23
N MET A 57 -4.84 -0.98 -2.82
CA MET A 57 -6.06 -1.08 -3.59
C MET A 57 -7.16 -0.21 -2.95
N ALA A 58 -7.57 0.83 -3.65
CA ALA A 58 -8.65 1.72 -3.18
C ALA A 58 -10.02 1.11 -3.50
N ARG A 59 -10.98 1.28 -2.60
CA ARG A 59 -12.37 0.80 -2.74
C ARG A 59 -12.45 -0.70 -2.97
N TYR A 60 -11.68 -1.41 -2.18
CA TYR A 60 -11.63 -2.86 -2.12
C TYR A 60 -11.44 -3.28 -0.65
N PRO A 61 -12.14 -4.27 -0.14
CA PRO A 61 -13.27 -4.99 -0.71
C PRO A 61 -14.62 -4.24 -0.56
N THR A 62 -14.61 -2.98 -0.15
CA THR A 62 -15.80 -2.14 0.04
C THR A 62 -15.65 -0.77 -0.64
N GLY A 63 -16.77 -0.11 -0.97
CA GLY A 63 -16.76 1.20 -1.64
C GLY A 63 -16.08 2.34 -0.87
N GLU A 64 -15.99 2.28 0.45
CA GLU A 64 -15.36 3.31 1.29
C GLU A 64 -13.95 2.91 1.75
N GLY A 65 -13.67 1.61 1.82
CA GLY A 65 -12.43 1.06 2.35
C GLY A 65 -11.28 1.02 1.36
N GLY A 66 -10.18 0.47 1.81
CA GLY A 66 -9.01 0.14 1.01
C GLY A 66 -8.28 -1.05 1.61
N THR A 67 -7.41 -1.65 0.83
CA THR A 67 -6.61 -2.78 1.25
C THR A 67 -5.17 -2.58 0.83
N LEU A 68 -4.25 -2.80 1.75
CA LEU A 68 -2.85 -3.05 1.44
C LEU A 68 -2.69 -4.56 1.23
N LEU A 69 -2.13 -4.93 0.09
CA LEU A 69 -1.87 -6.30 -0.32
C LEU A 69 -0.37 -6.54 -0.36
N ALA A 70 0.10 -7.67 0.14
CA ALA A 70 1.40 -8.22 -0.18
C ALA A 70 1.19 -9.46 -1.04
N LEU A 71 1.76 -9.45 -2.23
CA LEU A 71 1.68 -10.55 -3.18
C LEU A 71 3.05 -11.20 -3.32
N ASP A 72 3.04 -12.51 -3.52
CA ASP A 72 4.24 -13.21 -3.99
C ASP A 72 4.65 -12.68 -5.37
N LYS A 73 5.87 -12.24 -5.50
CA LYS A 73 6.39 -11.59 -6.70
C LYS A 73 6.44 -12.54 -7.90
N GLU A 74 6.58 -13.84 -7.68
CA GLU A 74 6.71 -14.82 -8.76
C GLU A 74 5.37 -15.38 -9.22
N THR A 75 4.39 -15.53 -8.32
CA THR A 75 3.11 -16.16 -8.62
C THR A 75 1.93 -15.20 -8.70
N GLY A 76 2.01 -14.02 -8.04
CA GLY A 76 0.92 -13.08 -7.87
C GLY A 76 -0.07 -13.49 -6.79
N GLU A 77 0.17 -14.59 -6.06
CA GLU A 77 -0.70 -15.03 -4.96
C GLU A 77 -0.62 -14.07 -3.78
N GLU A 78 -1.75 -13.88 -3.10
CA GLU A 78 -1.81 -13.08 -1.87
C GLU A 78 -1.09 -13.79 -0.72
N VAL A 79 -0.09 -13.13 -0.13
CA VAL A 79 0.62 -13.60 1.06
C VAL A 79 -0.07 -13.11 2.32
N TRP A 80 -0.39 -11.81 2.35
CA TRP A 80 -1.20 -11.22 3.41
C TRP A 80 -1.92 -9.95 2.93
N THR A 81 -2.95 -9.56 3.67
CA THR A 81 -3.73 -8.35 3.39
C THR A 81 -4.04 -7.59 4.67
N MET A 82 -4.11 -6.26 4.57
CA MET A 82 -4.59 -5.39 5.64
C MET A 82 -5.71 -4.50 5.10
N ASN A 83 -6.93 -4.71 5.61
CA ASN A 83 -8.07 -3.86 5.29
C ASN A 83 -8.08 -2.60 6.14
N THR A 84 -8.35 -1.45 5.53
CA THR A 84 -8.50 -0.16 6.19
C THR A 84 -9.90 0.42 5.94
N GLN A 85 -10.41 1.21 6.91
CA GLN A 85 -11.74 1.83 6.77
C GLN A 85 -11.79 2.89 5.67
N VAL A 86 -10.65 3.51 5.38
CA VAL A 86 -10.49 4.52 4.33
C VAL A 86 -9.28 4.17 3.49
N TYR A 87 -9.47 4.18 2.18
CA TYR A 87 -8.43 3.84 1.22
C TYR A 87 -7.19 4.74 1.26
N SER A 88 -6.16 4.36 0.52
CA SER A 88 -4.93 5.12 0.35
C SER A 88 -4.65 5.42 -1.13
N TRP A 89 -3.99 6.56 -1.36
CA TRP A 89 -3.33 6.91 -2.62
C TRP A 89 -1.81 6.98 -2.47
N SER A 90 -1.34 6.76 -1.24
CA SER A 90 0.09 6.71 -0.93
C SER A 90 0.69 5.37 -1.34
N THR A 91 1.85 5.39 -1.97
CA THR A 91 2.64 4.19 -2.20
C THR A 91 3.13 3.62 -0.86
N PRO A 92 2.99 2.31 -0.61
CA PRO A 92 3.64 1.68 0.54
C PRO A 92 5.15 1.92 0.51
N THR A 93 5.75 2.27 1.63
CA THR A 93 7.19 2.55 1.71
C THR A 93 7.86 1.49 2.56
N LEU A 94 8.90 0.86 2.04
CA LEU A 94 9.64 -0.19 2.74
C LEU A 94 10.78 0.43 3.55
N VAL A 95 10.94 -0.07 4.77
CA VAL A 95 12.03 0.31 5.67
C VAL A 95 12.67 -0.94 6.27
N TYR A 96 13.94 -0.87 6.59
CA TYR A 96 14.70 -2.00 7.14
C TYR A 96 15.45 -1.55 8.38
N ASP A 97 15.42 -2.37 9.41
CA ASP A 97 16.23 -2.13 10.59
C ASP A 97 17.70 -2.57 10.38
N GLN A 98 18.51 -2.40 11.41
CA GLN A 98 19.93 -2.73 11.35
C GLN A 98 20.20 -4.23 11.22
N SER A 99 19.22 -5.08 11.55
CA SER A 99 19.32 -6.54 11.37
C SER A 99 18.95 -6.98 9.96
N GLY A 100 18.38 -6.07 9.16
CA GLY A 100 17.85 -6.36 7.83
C GLY A 100 16.37 -6.77 7.83
N LYS A 101 15.70 -6.75 8.99
CA LYS A 101 14.27 -7.02 9.09
C LYS A 101 13.50 -5.90 8.38
N GLY A 102 12.54 -6.31 7.52
CA GLY A 102 11.78 -5.42 6.68
C GLY A 102 10.40 -5.08 7.23
N TYR A 103 10.03 -3.81 7.10
CA TYR A 103 8.74 -3.28 7.53
C TYR A 103 8.08 -2.47 6.40
N VAL A 104 6.76 -2.30 6.49
CA VAL A 104 5.99 -1.45 5.59
C VAL A 104 5.43 -0.26 6.35
N VAL A 105 5.74 0.94 5.89
CA VAL A 105 5.08 2.18 6.29
C VAL A 105 3.92 2.43 5.33
N TYR A 106 2.69 2.50 5.86
CA TYR A 106 1.49 2.68 5.07
C TYR A 106 0.65 3.86 5.57
N CYS A 107 0.44 4.86 4.72
CA CYS A 107 -0.33 6.06 5.02
C CYS A 107 -1.69 6.04 4.34
N THR A 108 -2.76 6.45 5.02
CA THR A 108 -4.13 6.42 4.49
C THR A 108 -4.81 7.78 4.52
N LEU A 109 -5.86 7.95 3.71
CA LEU A 109 -6.73 9.12 3.81
C LEU A 109 -7.54 9.14 5.12
N GLY A 110 -7.55 8.03 5.86
CA GLY A 110 -8.12 7.92 7.21
C GLY A 110 -7.28 8.54 8.32
N GLN A 111 -6.26 9.32 7.98
CA GLN A 111 -5.38 10.05 8.92
C GLN A 111 -4.35 9.19 9.65
N TYR A 112 -4.24 7.92 9.32
CA TYR A 112 -3.30 7.02 9.97
C TYR A 112 -2.07 6.76 9.12
N MET A 113 -0.93 6.70 9.82
CA MET A 113 0.31 6.08 9.37
C MET A 113 0.49 4.78 10.16
N TYR A 114 0.63 3.68 9.48
CA TYR A 114 0.83 2.35 10.05
C TYR A 114 2.26 1.90 9.85
N LEU A 115 2.80 1.18 10.83
CA LEU A 115 4.03 0.41 10.73
C LEU A 115 3.66 -1.08 10.83
N LEU A 116 3.99 -1.85 9.80
CA LEU A 116 3.65 -3.26 9.68
C LEU A 116 4.89 -4.11 9.49
N ASP A 117 4.84 -5.35 9.98
CA ASP A 117 5.80 -6.38 9.58
C ASP A 117 5.69 -6.63 8.07
N GLY A 118 6.80 -6.58 7.35
CA GLY A 118 6.78 -6.74 5.91
C GLY A 118 6.38 -8.14 5.46
N LEU A 119 6.79 -9.18 6.19
CA LEU A 119 6.52 -10.57 5.81
C LEU A 119 5.10 -11.03 6.20
N THR A 120 4.55 -10.53 7.30
CA THR A 120 3.31 -11.06 7.88
C THR A 120 2.13 -10.10 7.84
N GLY A 121 2.37 -8.80 7.65
CA GLY A 121 1.36 -7.76 7.76
C GLY A 121 0.91 -7.45 9.19
N GLU A 122 1.57 -8.04 10.20
CA GLU A 122 1.28 -7.72 11.60
C GLU A 122 1.52 -6.23 11.87
N GLN A 123 0.51 -5.58 12.47
CA GLN A 123 0.62 -4.16 12.83
C GLN A 123 1.44 -3.99 14.10
N TYR A 124 2.58 -3.30 14.00
CA TYR A 124 3.38 -2.89 15.16
C TYR A 124 2.89 -1.59 15.76
N ASP A 125 2.53 -0.62 14.92
CA ASP A 125 2.08 0.69 15.40
C ASP A 125 1.10 1.35 14.42
N ALA A 126 0.32 2.32 14.92
CA ALA A 126 -0.58 3.13 14.15
C ALA A 126 -0.68 4.55 14.74
N LEU A 127 -0.06 5.51 14.06
CA LEU A 127 -0.05 6.91 14.48
C LEU A 127 -1.17 7.68 13.79
N ASN A 128 -2.06 8.32 14.58
CA ASN A 128 -3.03 9.26 14.05
C ASN A 128 -2.39 10.64 13.87
N CYS A 129 -2.22 11.07 12.64
CA CYS A 129 -1.59 12.34 12.28
C CYS A 129 -2.60 13.47 12.01
N SER A 130 -3.87 13.27 12.26
CA SER A 130 -4.95 14.26 12.10
C SER A 130 -5.04 14.90 10.70
N GLY A 131 -4.52 14.24 9.67
CA GLY A 131 -4.51 14.73 8.29
C GLY A 131 -4.56 13.62 7.26
N LYS A 132 -5.19 13.88 6.10
CA LYS A 132 -5.30 12.92 5.01
C LYS A 132 -3.99 12.81 4.27
N PHE A 133 -3.41 11.62 4.22
CA PHE A 133 -2.22 11.35 3.46
C PHE A 133 -2.57 10.94 2.03
N GLU A 134 -1.99 11.66 1.06
CA GLU A 134 -2.03 11.31 -0.37
C GLU A 134 -0.60 11.20 -0.92
N ALA A 135 0.37 11.84 -0.23
CA ALA A 135 1.77 11.73 -0.57
C ALA A 135 2.37 10.42 -0.06
N THR A 136 3.33 9.92 -0.80
CA THR A 136 4.18 8.80 -0.37
C THR A 136 5.20 9.31 0.66
N PRO A 137 5.37 8.61 1.80
CA PRO A 137 6.41 8.97 2.77
C PRO A 137 7.81 8.78 2.16
N ALA A 138 8.71 9.68 2.53
CA ALA A 138 10.13 9.50 2.33
C ALA A 138 10.77 9.02 3.63
N VAL A 139 11.77 8.14 3.52
CA VAL A 139 12.49 7.61 4.68
C VAL A 139 13.98 7.83 4.50
N TYR A 140 14.62 8.29 5.56
CA TYR A 140 16.06 8.41 5.64
C TYR A 140 16.54 8.11 7.06
N ASN A 141 17.48 7.19 7.20
CA ASN A 141 17.86 6.61 8.48
C ASN A 141 16.63 6.11 9.25
N ASN A 142 16.41 6.60 10.47
CA ASN A 142 15.26 6.27 11.30
C ASN A 142 14.13 7.31 11.25
N TRP A 143 14.13 8.22 10.25
CA TRP A 143 13.09 9.23 10.10
C TRP A 143 12.18 8.96 8.91
N ILE A 144 10.86 9.04 9.16
CA ILE A 144 9.82 9.09 8.13
C ILE A 144 9.37 10.54 8.00
N VAL A 145 9.33 11.06 6.78
CA VAL A 145 8.82 12.41 6.49
C VAL A 145 7.69 12.29 5.46
N VAL A 146 6.53 12.88 5.77
CA VAL A 146 5.37 12.85 4.88
C VAL A 146 4.54 14.13 5.01
N GLY A 147 4.08 14.65 3.88
CA GLY A 147 3.11 15.75 3.81
C GLY A 147 1.67 15.24 3.81
N HIS A 148 0.74 16.04 4.34
CA HIS A 148 -0.67 15.75 4.23
C HIS A 148 -1.49 16.98 3.76
N ARG A 149 -2.73 16.75 3.33
CA ARG A 149 -3.57 17.78 2.68
C ARG A 149 -3.86 19.04 3.51
N ASN A 150 -3.75 18.97 4.82
CA ASN A 150 -4.00 20.14 5.68
C ASN A 150 -2.81 21.11 5.74
N GLY A 151 -1.77 20.90 4.90
CA GLY A 151 -0.61 21.77 4.80
C GLY A 151 0.48 21.54 5.83
N ALA A 152 0.40 20.48 6.63
CA ALA A 152 1.47 20.10 7.55
C ALA A 152 2.40 19.03 6.94
N ILE A 153 3.63 19.00 7.45
CA ILE A 153 4.62 17.95 7.21
C ILE A 153 4.89 17.28 8.55
N TRP A 154 4.82 15.97 8.56
CA TRP A 154 5.15 15.15 9.72
C TRP A 154 6.55 14.58 9.58
N GLY A 155 7.35 14.69 10.64
CA GLY A 155 8.57 13.93 10.84
C GLY A 155 8.33 12.95 11.99
N VAL A 156 8.46 11.66 11.74
CA VAL A 156 8.27 10.58 12.71
C VAL A 156 9.56 9.80 12.84
N GLU A 157 10.06 9.67 14.06
CA GLU A 157 11.25 8.87 14.36
C GLU A 157 10.83 7.43 14.65
N LEU A 158 11.49 6.48 13.97
CA LEU A 158 11.40 5.05 14.28
C LEU A 158 12.41 4.71 15.39
N THR A 159 11.93 4.23 16.53
CA THR A 159 12.73 3.90 17.72
C THR A 159 12.64 2.43 18.07
#